data_94f5e97b4d0a68568e576b2de2e4f35d
#
_entry.id   94f5e97b4d0a68568e576b2de2e4f35d
#
_cell.length_a   1.000
_cell.length_b   1.000
_cell.length_c   1.000
_cell.angle_alpha   90.00
_cell.angle_beta   90.00
_cell.angle_gamma   90.00
#
_symmetry.space_group_name_H-M   'P 1'
#
loop_
_entity.id
_entity.type
_entity.pdbx_description
1 polymer ?
#
loop_
_entity_poly.entity_id
_entity_poly.type
_entity_poly.pdbx_seq_one_letter_code
_entity_poly.pdbx_strand_id
1 'polypeptide(L)'
;NRGDQVTLYSFTLQYPGFLFPGTTQYESGEAPKNLKIKTLINSVNPFNWVTVARKINKEQPNYVIIRYWLPFMAPCLGSIARLLNKKIKIIAITDNVIPHEKRIGDTLFTRYFVKSCDAFLSLSASVLDDLSKFTDSSFKKFIPHPIYDVFGDAIPKEKALENLGLK
;
A
#
# COMPACT_ATOMS: atom_id res chain seq x y z
N ASN A 1 -18.11 10.71 3.83
CA ASN A 1 -18.68 9.35 3.96
C ASN A 1 -19.75 9.18 2.89
N ARG A 2 -19.43 8.45 1.81
CA ARG A 2 -20.33 8.27 0.64
C ARG A 2 -21.21 7.03 0.77
N GLY A 3 -21.26 6.41 1.97
CA GLY A 3 -22.02 5.17 2.20
C GLY A 3 -21.30 3.88 1.79
N ASP A 4 -20.04 3.96 1.34
CA ASP A 4 -19.27 2.78 0.99
C ASP A 4 -18.92 1.94 2.22
N GLN A 5 -19.06 0.62 2.10
CA GLN A 5 -18.59 -0.32 3.11
C GLN A 5 -17.10 -0.64 2.86
N VAL A 6 -16.25 -0.26 3.81
CA VAL A 6 -14.80 -0.45 3.69
C VAL A 6 -14.32 -1.45 4.74
N THR A 7 -13.51 -2.42 4.32
CA THR A 7 -12.76 -3.31 5.20
C THR A 7 -11.27 -3.15 4.90
N LEU A 8 -10.48 -2.81 5.91
CA LEU A 8 -9.02 -2.73 5.80
C LEU A 8 -8.40 -4.09 6.13
N TYR A 9 -7.59 -4.61 5.23
CA TYR A 9 -6.75 -5.78 5.46
C TYR A 9 -5.33 -5.35 5.80
N SER A 10 -4.89 -5.63 7.02
CA SER A 10 -3.56 -5.30 7.53
C SER A 10 -2.69 -6.55 7.70
N PHE A 11 -1.43 -6.35 8.06
CA PHE A 11 -0.43 -7.40 8.16
C PHE A 11 -0.31 -7.94 9.59
N THR A 12 -0.25 -9.26 9.72
CA THR A 12 0.28 -9.95 10.91
C THR A 12 1.81 -9.95 10.89
N LEU A 13 2.40 -9.98 9.68
CA LEU A 13 3.83 -9.80 9.45
C LEU A 13 4.01 -9.06 8.13
N GLN A 14 4.48 -7.81 8.20
CA GLN A 14 4.75 -6.99 7.01
C GLN A 14 6.16 -7.21 6.49
N TYR A 15 7.16 -7.19 7.38
CA TYR A 15 8.56 -7.44 7.06
C TYR A 15 9.15 -8.49 8.00
N PRO A 16 9.99 -9.43 7.50
CA PRO A 16 10.85 -10.21 8.37
C PRO A 16 11.75 -9.31 9.21
N GLY A 17 12.08 -9.72 10.45
CA GLY A 17 12.84 -8.91 11.39
C GLY A 17 14.18 -8.40 10.87
N PHE A 18 14.86 -9.19 10.02
CA PHE A 18 16.15 -8.79 9.41
C PHE A 18 16.01 -7.70 8.32
N LEU A 19 14.82 -7.45 7.81
CA LEU A 19 14.52 -6.36 6.84
C LEU A 19 13.91 -5.12 7.50
N PHE A 20 13.60 -5.19 8.79
CA PHE A 20 12.95 -4.11 9.51
C PHE A 20 13.85 -3.58 10.63
N PRO A 21 14.42 -2.38 10.49
CA PRO A 21 15.33 -1.81 11.49
C PRO A 21 14.63 -1.25 12.73
N GLY A 22 13.29 -1.22 12.75
CA GLY A 22 12.50 -0.68 13.87
C GLY A 22 12.21 -1.72 14.95
N THR A 23 11.69 -1.26 16.09
CA THR A 23 11.32 -2.11 17.23
C THR A 23 9.95 -2.75 17.07
N THR A 24 9.01 -2.09 16.38
CA THR A 24 7.66 -2.60 16.11
C THR A 24 7.18 -2.17 14.73
N GLN A 25 6.38 -3.03 14.10
CA GLN A 25 5.70 -2.76 12.83
C GLN A 25 4.23 -2.34 13.04
N TYR A 26 3.82 -2.16 14.28
CA TYR A 26 2.46 -1.81 14.65
C TYR A 26 2.41 -0.41 15.23
N GLU A 27 1.34 0.31 14.87
CA GLU A 27 0.98 1.60 15.49
C GLU A 27 0.49 1.35 16.91
N SER A 28 0.90 2.21 17.85
CA SER A 28 0.51 2.16 19.26
C SER A 28 -0.80 2.91 19.57
N GLY A 29 -1.35 3.63 18.58
CA GLY A 29 -2.58 4.41 18.74
C GLY A 29 -3.85 3.56 18.70
N GLU A 30 -4.97 4.15 19.14
CA GLU A 30 -6.28 3.53 18.99
C GLU A 30 -6.66 3.37 17.52
N ALA A 31 -7.22 2.21 17.16
CA ALA A 31 -7.74 1.98 15.81
C ALA A 31 -8.93 2.92 15.52
N PRO A 32 -9.09 3.41 14.29
CA PRO A 32 -10.23 4.24 13.91
C PRO A 32 -11.56 3.54 14.19
N LYS A 33 -12.44 4.18 14.98
CA LYS A 33 -13.69 3.56 15.51
C LYS A 33 -14.68 3.11 14.44
N ASN A 34 -14.62 3.70 13.23
CA ASN A 34 -15.59 3.45 12.15
C ASN A 34 -15.00 2.63 10.99
N LEU A 35 -13.88 1.95 11.21
CA LEU A 35 -13.21 1.17 10.18
C LEU A 35 -13.09 -0.31 10.61
N LYS A 36 -13.60 -1.21 9.77
CA LYS A 36 -13.44 -2.65 9.98
C LYS A 36 -12.02 -3.05 9.57
N ILE A 37 -11.19 -3.40 10.56
CA ILE A 37 -9.79 -3.80 10.33
C ILE A 37 -9.66 -5.30 10.55
N LYS A 38 -8.96 -5.98 9.62
CA LYS A 38 -8.62 -7.41 9.68
C LYS A 38 -7.11 -7.56 9.53
N THR A 39 -6.44 -7.85 10.60
CA THR A 39 -4.99 -8.11 10.62
C THR A 39 -4.74 -9.58 10.28
N LEU A 40 -4.49 -9.89 9.00
CA LEU A 40 -4.46 -11.25 8.48
C LEU A 40 -3.29 -11.59 7.56
N ILE A 41 -2.68 -10.60 6.91
CA ILE A 41 -1.70 -10.83 5.85
C ILE A 41 -0.32 -11.12 6.45
N ASN A 42 0.27 -12.23 6.05
CA ASN A 42 1.68 -12.54 6.30
C ASN A 42 2.44 -12.44 4.97
N SER A 43 3.35 -11.48 4.85
CA SER A 43 4.02 -11.13 3.59
C SER A 43 4.92 -12.24 3.02
N VAL A 44 5.35 -13.19 3.85
CA VAL A 44 6.31 -14.24 3.47
C VAL A 44 5.71 -15.65 3.45
N ASN A 45 4.42 -15.81 3.77
CA ASN A 45 3.77 -17.11 3.83
C ASN A 45 2.78 -17.34 2.68
N PRO A 46 3.13 -18.11 1.61
CA PRO A 46 2.26 -18.36 0.47
C PRO A 46 0.91 -19.03 0.81
N PHE A 47 0.88 -19.91 1.82
CA PHE A 47 -0.37 -20.55 2.27
C PHE A 47 -1.33 -19.52 2.88
N ASN A 48 -0.78 -18.52 3.58
CA ASN A 48 -1.56 -17.42 4.10
C ASN A 48 -2.18 -16.59 2.97
N TRP A 49 -1.47 -16.35 1.87
CA TRP A 49 -1.98 -15.58 0.72
C TRP A 49 -3.23 -16.21 0.12
N VAL A 50 -3.23 -17.54 -0.03
CA VAL A 50 -4.41 -18.30 -0.49
C VAL A 50 -5.59 -18.15 0.48
N THR A 51 -5.31 -18.23 1.78
CA THR A 51 -6.34 -18.08 2.83
C THR A 51 -6.94 -16.67 2.82
N VAL A 52 -6.08 -15.64 2.69
CA VAL A 52 -6.52 -14.24 2.62
C VAL A 52 -7.36 -14.01 1.36
N ALA A 53 -6.90 -14.47 0.20
CA ALA A 53 -7.66 -14.35 -1.05
C ALA A 53 -9.05 -15.02 -0.97
N ARG A 54 -9.14 -16.21 -0.37
CA ARG A 54 -10.42 -16.90 -0.14
C ARG A 54 -11.37 -16.08 0.76
N LYS A 55 -10.82 -15.44 1.81
CA LYS A 55 -11.62 -14.58 2.69
C LYS A 55 -12.16 -13.34 1.96
N ILE A 56 -11.31 -12.68 1.15
CA ILE A 56 -11.71 -11.54 0.33
C ILE A 56 -12.78 -11.97 -0.69
N ASN A 57 -12.57 -13.10 -1.38
CA ASN A 57 -13.55 -13.62 -2.34
C ASN A 57 -14.90 -13.92 -1.71
N LYS A 58 -14.93 -14.41 -0.45
CA LYS A 58 -16.17 -14.66 0.30
C LYS A 58 -16.94 -13.38 0.62
N GLU A 59 -16.24 -12.26 0.80
CA GLU A 59 -16.85 -10.94 1.05
C GLU A 59 -17.39 -10.30 -0.22
N GLN A 60 -16.98 -10.77 -1.38
CA GLN A 60 -17.42 -10.28 -2.71
C GLN A 60 -17.37 -8.76 -2.88
N PRO A 61 -16.25 -8.08 -2.55
CA PRO A 61 -16.16 -6.64 -2.75
C PRO A 61 -16.22 -6.30 -4.24
N ASN A 62 -16.74 -5.10 -4.57
CA ASN A 62 -16.68 -4.60 -5.94
C ASN A 62 -15.24 -4.24 -6.35
N TYR A 63 -14.47 -3.69 -5.40
CA TYR A 63 -13.11 -3.22 -5.59
C TYR A 63 -12.19 -3.72 -4.50
N VAL A 64 -10.97 -4.04 -4.87
CA VAL A 64 -9.85 -4.24 -3.94
C VAL A 64 -8.81 -3.18 -4.27
N ILE A 65 -8.49 -2.32 -3.30
CA ILE A 65 -7.49 -1.28 -3.43
C ILE A 65 -6.23 -1.76 -2.72
N ILE A 66 -5.11 -1.82 -3.44
CA ILE A 66 -3.82 -2.28 -2.91
C ILE A 66 -2.83 -1.12 -2.94
N ARG A 67 -2.33 -0.71 -1.78
CA ARG A 67 -1.23 0.23 -1.69
C ARG A 67 0.09 -0.52 -1.95
N TYR A 68 0.87 -0.03 -2.90
CA TYR A 68 2.14 -0.65 -3.33
C TYR A 68 3.28 0.35 -3.24
N TRP A 69 4.31 0.00 -2.47
CA TRP A 69 5.42 0.92 -2.18
C TRP A 69 6.81 0.26 -2.29
N LEU A 70 6.90 -1.07 -2.36
CA LEU A 70 8.18 -1.78 -2.38
C LEU A 70 8.08 -3.10 -3.14
N PRO A 71 9.04 -3.42 -4.05
CA PRO A 71 9.03 -4.67 -4.82
C PRO A 71 8.97 -5.94 -3.98
N PHE A 72 9.56 -5.94 -2.77
CA PHE A 72 9.46 -7.05 -1.81
C PHE A 72 8.02 -7.50 -1.54
N MET A 73 7.06 -6.58 -1.58
CA MET A 73 5.65 -6.90 -1.34
C MET A 73 4.95 -7.54 -2.54
N ALA A 74 5.56 -7.49 -3.72
CA ALA A 74 4.94 -7.95 -4.96
C ALA A 74 4.57 -9.44 -4.98
N PRO A 75 5.39 -10.39 -4.50
CA PRO A 75 5.00 -11.79 -4.43
C PRO A 75 3.72 -12.02 -3.62
N CYS A 76 3.63 -11.39 -2.45
CA CYS A 76 2.46 -11.49 -1.58
C CYS A 76 1.22 -10.84 -2.21
N LEU A 77 1.29 -9.54 -2.46
CA LEU A 77 0.15 -8.75 -2.93
C LEU A 77 -0.29 -9.17 -4.34
N GLY A 78 0.66 -9.44 -5.24
CA GLY A 78 0.39 -9.89 -6.58
C GLY A 78 -0.21 -11.30 -6.64
N SER A 79 0.16 -12.21 -5.73
CA SER A 79 -0.43 -13.54 -5.63
C SER A 79 -1.84 -13.47 -5.06
N ILE A 80 -2.06 -12.70 -4.00
CA ILE A 80 -3.41 -12.47 -3.47
C ILE A 80 -4.30 -11.92 -4.59
N ALA A 81 -3.86 -10.86 -5.30
CA ALA A 81 -4.60 -10.25 -6.39
C ALA A 81 -5.01 -11.26 -7.48
N ARG A 82 -4.09 -12.15 -7.92
CA ARG A 82 -4.37 -13.17 -8.93
C ARG A 82 -5.37 -14.23 -8.48
N LEU A 83 -5.47 -14.48 -7.19
CA LEU A 83 -6.39 -15.46 -6.61
C LEU A 83 -7.78 -14.88 -6.35
N LEU A 84 -7.97 -13.57 -6.56
CA LEU A 84 -9.28 -12.95 -6.45
C LEU A 84 -10.18 -13.32 -7.65
N ASN A 85 -11.49 -13.30 -7.40
CA ASN A 85 -12.49 -13.49 -8.44
C ASN A 85 -12.35 -12.40 -9.51
N LYS A 86 -12.38 -12.75 -10.78
CA LYS A 86 -12.26 -11.83 -11.94
C LYS A 86 -13.31 -10.72 -11.99
N LYS A 87 -14.41 -10.85 -11.25
CA LYS A 87 -15.42 -9.81 -11.11
C LYS A 87 -14.96 -8.67 -10.20
N ILE A 88 -14.01 -8.92 -9.30
CA ILE A 88 -13.44 -7.93 -8.39
C ILE A 88 -12.42 -7.09 -9.16
N LYS A 89 -12.61 -5.77 -9.17
CA LYS A 89 -11.67 -4.85 -9.81
C LYS A 89 -10.54 -4.49 -8.86
N ILE A 90 -9.30 -4.63 -9.33
CA ILE A 90 -8.09 -4.43 -8.54
C ILE A 90 -7.46 -3.10 -8.93
N ILE A 91 -7.39 -2.17 -7.99
CA ILE A 91 -6.80 -0.84 -8.17
C ILE A 91 -5.54 -0.77 -7.32
N ALA A 92 -4.40 -0.44 -7.92
CA ALA A 92 -3.16 -0.19 -7.19
C ALA A 92 -2.98 1.30 -6.93
N ILE A 93 -2.72 1.69 -5.67
CA ILE A 93 -2.16 3.00 -5.33
C ILE A 93 -0.65 2.81 -5.23
N THR A 94 0.10 3.45 -6.13
CA THR A 94 1.54 3.29 -6.23
C THR A 94 2.25 4.49 -5.61
N ASP A 95 2.98 4.23 -4.51
CA ASP A 95 3.84 5.24 -3.88
C ASP A 95 5.24 5.20 -4.48
N ASN A 96 5.73 4.01 -4.87
CA ASN A 96 6.99 3.79 -5.54
C ASN A 96 6.96 2.47 -6.32
N VAL A 97 7.40 2.48 -7.59
CA VAL A 97 7.48 1.27 -8.43
C VAL A 97 8.92 0.93 -8.82
N ILE A 98 9.82 1.91 -8.75
CA ILE A 98 11.26 1.74 -8.94
C ILE A 98 11.97 2.24 -7.68
N PRO A 99 12.51 1.38 -6.83
CA PRO A 99 13.19 1.81 -5.61
C PRO A 99 14.46 2.59 -5.95
N HIS A 100 14.85 3.53 -5.09
CA HIS A 100 16.10 4.28 -5.22
C HIS A 100 17.32 3.35 -5.17
N GLU A 101 17.28 2.36 -4.29
CA GLU A 101 18.27 1.29 -4.20
C GLU A 101 17.74 0.04 -4.91
N LYS A 102 18.13 -0.14 -6.16
CA LYS A 102 17.72 -1.29 -6.96
C LYS A 102 18.41 -2.57 -6.49
N ARG A 103 17.60 -3.60 -6.27
CA ARG A 103 18.06 -4.97 -5.97
C ARG A 103 17.79 -5.91 -7.15
N ILE A 104 18.55 -7.00 -7.21
CA ILE A 104 18.31 -8.04 -8.21
C ILE A 104 16.89 -8.59 -8.01
N GLY A 105 16.08 -8.58 -9.08
CA GLY A 105 14.71 -9.08 -9.06
C GLY A 105 13.62 -8.01 -8.88
N ASP A 106 13.93 -6.79 -8.43
CA ASP A 106 12.93 -5.75 -8.18
C ASP A 106 12.05 -5.47 -9.41
N THR A 107 12.66 -5.37 -10.60
CA THR A 107 11.93 -5.17 -11.85
C THR A 107 10.97 -6.33 -12.16
N LEU A 108 11.39 -7.57 -11.91
CA LEU A 108 10.56 -8.76 -12.11
C LEU A 108 9.40 -8.78 -11.14
N PHE A 109 9.65 -8.47 -9.87
CA PHE A 109 8.64 -8.42 -8.82
C PHE A 109 7.62 -7.32 -9.07
N THR A 110 8.07 -6.10 -9.40
CA THR A 110 7.16 -5.00 -9.77
C THR A 110 6.30 -5.38 -10.98
N ARG A 111 6.90 -5.96 -12.04
CA ARG A 111 6.15 -6.42 -13.21
C ARG A 111 5.15 -7.51 -12.85
N TYR A 112 5.52 -8.42 -11.94
CA TYR A 112 4.62 -9.46 -11.45
C TYR A 112 3.40 -8.85 -10.77
N PHE A 113 3.57 -7.85 -9.89
CA PHE A 113 2.47 -7.17 -9.22
C PHE A 113 1.61 -6.36 -10.20
N VAL A 114 2.23 -5.50 -11.01
CA VAL A 114 1.53 -4.61 -11.94
C VAL A 114 0.62 -5.40 -12.89
N LYS A 115 1.07 -6.55 -13.39
CA LYS A 115 0.25 -7.44 -14.24
C LYS A 115 -0.97 -8.07 -13.53
N SER A 116 -1.13 -7.89 -12.24
CA SER A 116 -2.29 -8.39 -11.48
C SER A 116 -3.34 -7.32 -11.20
N CYS A 117 -3.12 -6.08 -11.63
CA CYS A 117 -3.99 -4.94 -11.35
C CYS A 117 -4.72 -4.47 -12.61
N ASP A 118 -5.97 -4.01 -12.46
CA ASP A 118 -6.80 -3.47 -13.54
C ASP A 118 -6.56 -1.97 -13.75
N ALA A 119 -6.29 -1.23 -12.67
CA ALA A 119 -6.12 0.22 -12.71
C ALA A 119 -5.08 0.71 -11.70
N PHE A 120 -4.58 1.93 -11.91
CA PHE A 120 -3.49 2.50 -11.13
C PHE A 120 -3.77 3.95 -10.76
N LEU A 121 -3.45 4.30 -9.51
CA LEU A 121 -3.38 5.66 -9.01
C LEU A 121 -1.97 5.92 -8.51
N SER A 122 -1.33 6.99 -8.96
CA SER A 122 -0.02 7.40 -8.46
C SER A 122 -0.14 8.76 -7.77
N LEU A 123 0.50 8.90 -6.62
CA LEU A 123 0.47 10.14 -5.83
C LEU A 123 1.56 11.14 -6.25
N SER A 124 2.42 10.74 -7.21
CA SER A 124 3.48 11.54 -7.81
C SER A 124 3.50 11.35 -9.33
N ALA A 125 3.75 12.43 -10.08
CA ALA A 125 3.90 12.36 -11.52
C ALA A 125 5.10 11.50 -11.94
N SER A 126 6.22 11.58 -11.23
CA SER A 126 7.40 10.76 -11.49
C SER A 126 7.14 9.27 -11.31
N VAL A 127 6.33 8.89 -10.31
CA VAL A 127 5.92 7.48 -10.11
C VAL A 127 4.99 7.01 -11.21
N LEU A 128 4.13 7.89 -11.74
CA LEU A 128 3.28 7.57 -12.88
C LEU A 128 4.11 7.32 -14.15
N ASP A 129 5.16 8.12 -14.39
CA ASP A 129 6.09 7.93 -15.49
C ASP A 129 6.87 6.60 -15.34
N ASP A 130 7.35 6.31 -14.14
CA ASP A 130 8.00 5.04 -13.83
C ASP A 130 7.06 3.84 -14.03
N LEU A 131 5.80 3.96 -13.64
CA LEU A 131 4.78 2.92 -13.84
C LEU A 131 4.58 2.61 -15.33
N SER A 132 4.71 3.62 -16.21
CA SER A 132 4.57 3.47 -17.65
C SER A 132 5.64 2.54 -18.27
N LYS A 133 6.74 2.25 -17.55
CA LYS A 133 7.75 1.25 -17.95
C LYS A 133 7.29 -0.20 -17.70
N PHE A 134 6.20 -0.39 -16.94
CA PHE A 134 5.69 -1.70 -16.54
C PHE A 134 4.34 -2.04 -17.14
N THR A 135 3.55 -1.04 -17.57
CA THR A 135 2.22 -1.23 -18.14
C THR A 135 1.83 -0.13 -19.11
N ASP A 136 1.18 -0.54 -20.21
CA ASP A 136 0.56 0.35 -21.20
C ASP A 136 -0.93 0.62 -20.90
N SER A 137 -1.42 0.21 -19.72
CA SER A 137 -2.81 0.43 -19.33
C SER A 137 -3.20 1.90 -19.45
N SER A 138 -4.35 2.17 -20.09
CA SER A 138 -4.95 3.49 -20.14
C SER A 138 -5.61 3.89 -18.80
N PHE A 139 -5.85 2.92 -17.91
CA PHE A 139 -6.45 3.14 -16.59
C PHE A 139 -5.38 3.46 -15.54
N LYS A 140 -4.59 4.51 -15.78
CA LYS A 140 -3.62 5.04 -14.83
C LYS A 140 -3.81 6.55 -14.69
N LYS A 141 -3.81 7.04 -13.44
CA LYS A 141 -4.09 8.44 -13.13
C LYS A 141 -3.16 8.96 -12.04
N PHE A 142 -2.64 10.17 -12.26
CA PHE A 142 -2.01 10.96 -11.21
C PHE A 142 -3.08 11.63 -10.35
N ILE A 143 -2.96 11.49 -9.04
CA ILE A 143 -3.74 12.22 -8.04
C ILE A 143 -2.74 12.81 -7.06
N PRO A 144 -2.65 14.15 -6.92
CA PRO A 144 -1.70 14.74 -5.99
C PRO A 144 -1.98 14.26 -4.56
N HIS A 145 -0.90 14.07 -3.78
CA HIS A 145 -1.02 13.70 -2.39
C HIS A 145 -1.84 14.77 -1.65
N PRO A 146 -2.85 14.39 -0.86
CA PRO A 146 -3.59 15.35 -0.07
C PRO A 146 -2.66 16.05 0.92
N ILE A 147 -2.91 17.33 1.16
CA ILE A 147 -2.19 18.08 2.20
C ILE A 147 -2.61 17.52 3.56
N TYR A 148 -1.63 17.24 4.41
CA TYR A 148 -1.89 16.85 5.79
C TYR A 148 -2.21 18.08 6.61
N ASP A 149 -3.41 18.15 7.16
CA ASP A 149 -3.90 19.19 8.07
C ASP A 149 -3.82 18.78 9.55
N VAL A 150 -3.41 17.53 9.81
CA VAL A 150 -3.29 16.96 11.17
C VAL A 150 -2.18 17.56 12.01
N PHE A 151 -1.25 18.30 11.41
CA PHE A 151 -0.12 18.93 12.10
C PHE A 151 -0.45 20.31 12.68
N GLY A 152 -1.68 20.82 12.48
CA GLY A 152 -2.09 22.15 12.91
C GLY A 152 -1.49 23.28 12.08
N ASP A 153 -1.62 24.50 12.58
CA ASP A 153 -1.11 25.69 11.92
C ASP A 153 0.42 25.80 12.03
N ALA A 154 1.03 26.41 11.01
CA ALA A 154 2.45 26.69 11.01
C ALA A 154 2.81 27.65 12.15
N ILE A 155 3.81 27.30 12.94
CA ILE A 155 4.34 28.16 14.02
C ILE A 155 5.65 28.83 13.59
N PRO A 156 5.95 30.05 14.05
CA PRO A 156 7.23 30.71 13.78
C PRO A 156 8.42 29.85 14.18
N LYS A 157 9.51 29.94 13.41
CA LYS A 157 10.73 29.15 13.63
C LYS A 157 11.27 29.28 15.03
N GLU A 158 11.31 30.52 15.58
CA GLU A 158 11.82 30.83 16.92
C GLU A 158 11.03 30.06 17.97
N LYS A 159 9.70 30.08 17.88
CA LYS A 159 8.81 29.34 18.77
C LYS A 159 8.94 27.84 18.64
N ALA A 160 9.17 27.34 17.41
CA ALA A 160 9.42 25.92 17.18
C ALA A 160 10.74 25.47 17.83
N LEU A 161 11.80 26.26 17.70
CA LEU A 161 13.09 25.99 18.33
C LEU A 161 12.97 25.98 19.86
N GLU A 162 12.27 26.96 20.45
CA GLU A 162 12.00 27.01 21.88
C GLU A 162 11.26 25.76 22.38
N ASN A 163 10.17 25.38 21.69
CA ASN A 163 9.38 24.18 22.01
C ASN A 163 10.18 22.87 21.94
N LEU A 164 11.17 22.81 21.06
CA LEU A 164 12.07 21.66 20.89
C LEU A 164 13.31 21.70 21.76
N GLY A 165 13.53 22.77 22.57
CA GLY A 165 14.75 22.98 23.36
C GLY A 165 16.00 23.15 22.51
N LEU A 166 15.85 23.58 21.23
CA LEU A 166 16.95 23.81 20.29
C LEU A 166 17.32 25.30 20.29
N LYS A 167 18.61 25.57 19.96
CA LYS A 167 19.14 26.94 19.81
C LYS A 167 19.37 27.29 18.36
#